data_42ba9005dd3896819eedae9aca1e0167
#
_entry.id   42ba9005dd3896819eedae9aca1e0167
#
_cell.length_a   1.000
_cell.length_b   1.000
_cell.length_c   1.000
_cell.angle_alpha   90.00
_cell.angle_beta   90.00
_cell.angle_gamma   90.00
#
_symmetry.space_group_name_H-M   'P 1'
#
loop_
_entity.id
_entity.type
_entity.pdbx_description
1 polymer ?
#
loop_
_entity_poly.entity_id
_entity_poly.type
_entity_poly.pdbx_seq_one_letter_code
_entity_poly.pdbx_strand_id
1 'polypeptide(L)'
;MYIPPFTISAEAINLIAEISRLIERYAIRLEQEDGVLLRKANRIKTIHSSLAIEGNILTEEEVRDVIDGKNVIAPIRQIQEVKNAIATYELYPSLDAFNEKDLLKAHGMMMRALIEDAGRYRRGGVGVFGDQGLVHLAPPADRVPTLMNELFVWLKNSKDHLLIRSCVFHYEFEFIHPFLDGNGRIGRLWQSLILGKLHPIFEHLPVENLVYSNQQSYYEAISLSTRDGHSGPFIDFMLNEIYKTLLERRGDELGTEKNNLIDEKFGIRFGDEFGIKFGIKFGIKEKQILLLLDSNPAFTASDIATQIGIGQRAVEKQMKKLKDLNIICRQGSRKNGLWIVNKK
;
A
#
# COMPACT_ATOMS: atom_id res chain seq x y z
N MET A 1 2.31 -15.26 33.15
CA MET A 1 2.67 -14.51 31.95
C MET A 1 1.43 -13.74 31.53
N TYR A 2 1.53 -12.44 31.32
CA TYR A 2 0.44 -11.63 30.79
C TYR A 2 0.08 -12.09 29.37
N ILE A 3 -1.20 -12.17 29.07
CA ILE A 3 -1.74 -12.46 27.74
C ILE A 3 -2.69 -11.31 27.42
N PRO A 4 -2.42 -10.51 26.38
CA PRO A 4 -3.35 -9.48 25.92
C PRO A 4 -4.74 -10.07 25.65
N PRO A 5 -5.83 -9.40 26.01
CA PRO A 5 -7.17 -9.88 25.71
C PRO A 5 -7.47 -9.75 24.22
N PHE A 6 -7.71 -10.86 23.53
CA PHE A 6 -8.17 -10.86 22.13
C PHE A 6 -9.08 -12.05 21.84
N THR A 7 -9.87 -11.90 20.80
CA THR A 7 -10.71 -12.97 20.22
C THR A 7 -10.40 -13.11 18.74
N ILE A 8 -10.53 -14.31 18.21
CA ILE A 8 -10.34 -14.60 16.79
C ILE A 8 -11.69 -15.00 16.22
N SER A 9 -12.21 -14.20 15.27
CA SER A 9 -13.45 -14.48 14.57
C SER A 9 -13.28 -15.60 13.53
N ALA A 10 -14.38 -16.20 13.10
CA ALA A 10 -14.36 -17.13 11.96
C ALA A 10 -13.88 -16.45 10.67
N GLU A 11 -14.18 -15.15 10.52
CA GLU A 11 -13.71 -14.33 9.39
C GLU A 11 -12.20 -14.14 9.43
N ALA A 12 -11.62 -13.83 10.61
CA ALA A 12 -10.17 -13.73 10.79
C ALA A 12 -9.45 -15.02 10.38
N ILE A 13 -9.99 -16.19 10.73
CA ILE A 13 -9.40 -17.49 10.33
C ILE A 13 -9.39 -17.63 8.80
N ASN A 14 -10.50 -17.29 8.15
CA ASN A 14 -10.59 -17.34 6.69
C ASN A 14 -9.62 -16.34 6.02
N LEU A 15 -9.53 -15.12 6.55
CA LEU A 15 -8.60 -14.09 6.05
C LEU A 15 -7.15 -14.54 6.19
N ILE A 16 -6.76 -15.16 7.31
CA ILE A 16 -5.40 -15.69 7.49
C ILE A 16 -5.05 -16.72 6.40
N ALA A 17 -5.98 -17.64 6.10
CA ALA A 17 -5.77 -18.64 5.05
C ALA A 17 -5.61 -17.99 3.67
N GLU A 18 -6.48 -17.03 3.33
CA GLU A 18 -6.41 -16.32 2.05
C GLU A 18 -5.17 -15.43 1.92
N ILE A 19 -4.79 -14.70 2.98
CA ILE A 19 -3.56 -13.91 3.02
C ILE A 19 -2.34 -14.79 2.80
N SER A 20 -2.25 -15.93 3.51
CA SER A 20 -1.14 -16.88 3.36
C SER A 20 -1.03 -17.40 1.92
N ARG A 21 -2.16 -17.74 1.29
CA ARG A 21 -2.21 -18.17 -0.11
C ARG A 21 -1.75 -17.08 -1.09
N LEU A 22 -2.09 -15.81 -0.81
CA LEU A 22 -1.69 -14.69 -1.66
C LEU A 22 -0.20 -14.40 -1.51
N ILE A 23 0.34 -14.42 -0.30
CA ILE A 23 1.76 -14.18 0.00
C ILE A 23 2.66 -15.14 -0.80
N GLU A 24 2.37 -16.44 -0.78
CA GLU A 24 3.14 -17.45 -1.52
C GLU A 24 3.19 -17.17 -3.04
N ARG A 25 2.10 -16.70 -3.61
CA ARG A 25 2.04 -16.33 -5.03
C ARG A 25 2.89 -15.11 -5.36
N TYR A 26 2.92 -14.13 -4.45
CA TYR A 26 3.74 -12.92 -4.60
C TYR A 26 5.22 -13.20 -4.48
N ALA A 27 5.63 -14.11 -3.58
CA ALA A 27 7.02 -14.46 -3.35
C ALA A 27 7.70 -14.95 -4.63
N ILE A 28 7.02 -15.80 -5.39
CA ILE A 28 7.55 -16.38 -6.65
C ILE A 28 7.83 -15.28 -7.70
N ARG A 29 7.11 -14.16 -7.67
CA ARG A 29 7.21 -13.08 -8.67
C ARG A 29 8.19 -11.99 -8.33
N LEU A 30 8.32 -11.61 -7.05
CA LEU A 30 9.30 -10.62 -6.62
C LEU A 30 10.75 -11.03 -6.95
N GLU A 31 10.98 -12.33 -7.14
CA GLU A 31 12.27 -12.86 -7.63
C GLU A 31 12.47 -12.66 -9.15
N GLN A 32 11.39 -12.39 -9.91
CA GLN A 32 11.40 -12.33 -11.38
C GLN A 32 11.38 -10.90 -11.96
N GLU A 33 10.99 -9.89 -11.20
CA GLU A 33 10.84 -8.51 -11.66
C GLU A 33 11.91 -7.57 -11.12
N ASP A 34 12.02 -6.36 -11.73
CA ASP A 34 12.90 -5.25 -11.31
C ASP A 34 12.53 -4.72 -9.91
N GLY A 35 12.70 -5.58 -8.91
CA GLY A 35 12.30 -5.38 -7.51
C GLY A 35 12.92 -4.12 -6.85
N VAL A 36 13.95 -3.50 -7.47
CA VAL A 36 14.62 -2.30 -6.92
C VAL A 36 13.77 -1.05 -7.09
N LEU A 37 13.18 -0.83 -8.28
CA LEU A 37 12.33 0.34 -8.54
C LEU A 37 11.02 0.26 -7.75
N LEU A 38 10.42 -0.94 -7.69
CA LEU A 38 9.21 -1.17 -6.93
C LEU A 38 9.43 -0.96 -5.42
N ARG A 39 10.57 -1.42 -4.89
CA ARG A 39 10.96 -1.19 -3.49
C ARG A 39 11.10 0.29 -3.16
N LYS A 40 11.77 1.08 -4.03
CA LYS A 40 11.92 2.53 -3.82
C LYS A 40 10.55 3.23 -3.83
N ALA A 41 9.68 2.93 -4.80
CA ALA A 41 8.35 3.53 -4.89
C ALA A 41 7.46 3.20 -3.69
N ASN A 42 7.45 1.93 -3.26
CA ASN A 42 6.69 1.50 -2.09
C ASN A 42 7.19 2.17 -0.80
N ARG A 43 8.52 2.32 -0.64
CA ARG A 43 9.10 3.00 0.51
C ARG A 43 8.68 4.47 0.60
N ILE A 44 8.65 5.19 -0.54
CA ILE A 44 8.17 6.58 -0.59
C ILE A 44 6.70 6.65 -0.13
N LYS A 45 5.84 5.79 -0.68
CA LYS A 45 4.42 5.71 -0.29
C LYS A 45 4.25 5.41 1.19
N THR A 46 4.96 4.43 1.72
CA THR A 46 4.92 4.04 3.14
C THR A 46 5.29 5.22 4.05
N ILE A 47 6.41 5.91 3.75
CA ILE A 47 6.86 7.08 4.53
C ILE A 47 5.82 8.19 4.44
N HIS A 48 5.38 8.55 3.23
CA HIS A 48 4.37 9.59 3.02
C HIS A 48 3.09 9.28 3.82
N SER A 49 2.48 8.11 3.64
CA SER A 49 1.22 7.77 4.28
C SER A 49 1.34 7.71 5.80
N SER A 50 2.43 7.15 6.33
CA SER A 50 2.66 7.10 7.78
C SER A 50 2.75 8.49 8.40
N LEU A 51 3.36 9.44 7.70
CA LEU A 51 3.46 10.84 8.16
C LEU A 51 2.17 11.63 7.93
N ALA A 52 1.46 11.40 6.83
CA ALA A 52 0.22 12.07 6.50
C ALA A 52 -0.91 11.75 7.50
N ILE A 53 -0.96 10.51 8.04
CA ILE A 53 -1.86 10.14 9.15
C ILE A 53 -1.66 11.07 10.36
N GLU A 54 -0.42 11.49 10.62
CA GLU A 54 -0.05 12.37 11.74
C GLU A 54 -0.09 13.87 11.38
N GLY A 55 -0.67 14.21 10.21
CA GLY A 55 -0.87 15.60 9.79
C GLY A 55 0.31 16.25 9.07
N ASN A 56 1.32 15.49 8.63
CA ASN A 56 2.34 16.04 7.73
C ASN A 56 1.72 16.33 6.37
N ILE A 57 1.94 17.54 5.84
CA ILE A 57 1.28 18.02 4.62
C ILE A 57 2.12 17.85 3.35
N LEU A 58 3.34 17.34 3.44
CA LEU A 58 4.16 17.11 2.25
C LEU A 58 3.49 16.07 1.34
N THR A 59 3.48 16.36 0.05
CA THR A 59 3.02 15.44 -0.99
C THR A 59 4.00 14.29 -1.18
N GLU A 60 3.56 13.20 -1.81
CA GLU A 60 4.45 12.07 -2.15
C GLU A 60 5.64 12.51 -3.02
N GLU A 61 5.44 13.50 -3.91
CA GLU A 61 6.51 14.07 -4.73
C GLU A 61 7.52 14.84 -3.90
N GLU A 62 7.07 15.68 -2.96
CA GLU A 62 7.97 16.40 -2.03
C GLU A 62 8.72 15.46 -1.10
N VAL A 63 8.08 14.39 -0.60
CA VAL A 63 8.78 13.33 0.16
C VAL A 63 9.86 12.67 -0.70
N ARG A 64 9.57 12.39 -1.98
CA ARG A 64 10.58 11.89 -2.93
C ARG A 64 11.72 12.85 -3.11
N ASP A 65 11.43 14.14 -3.26
CA ASP A 65 12.46 15.18 -3.43
C ASP A 65 13.36 15.30 -2.19
N VAL A 66 12.81 15.18 -0.98
CA VAL A 66 13.62 15.10 0.26
C VAL A 66 14.52 13.86 0.25
N ILE A 67 14.01 12.69 -0.19
CA ILE A 67 14.79 11.44 -0.32
C ILE A 67 15.93 11.62 -1.33
N ASP A 68 15.66 12.30 -2.45
CA ASP A 68 16.63 12.54 -3.52
C ASP A 68 17.59 13.73 -3.21
N GLY A 69 17.49 14.34 -2.00
CA GLY A 69 18.35 15.44 -1.56
C GLY A 69 18.07 16.79 -2.20
N LYS A 70 16.91 16.95 -2.83
CA LYS A 70 16.50 18.22 -3.44
C LYS A 70 15.92 19.18 -2.40
N ASN A 71 15.89 20.47 -2.74
CA ASN A 71 15.30 21.49 -1.88
C ASN A 71 13.78 21.45 -1.95
N VAL A 72 13.13 21.33 -0.80
CA VAL A 72 11.67 21.41 -0.64
C VAL A 72 11.33 22.62 0.23
N ILE A 73 10.31 23.38 -0.17
CA ILE A 73 9.83 24.54 0.57
C ILE A 73 8.63 24.11 1.42
N ALA A 74 8.88 23.79 2.69
CA ALA A 74 7.87 23.39 3.66
C ALA A 74 8.31 23.78 5.09
N PRO A 75 7.41 23.71 6.09
CA PRO A 75 7.80 23.94 7.48
C PRO A 75 8.97 23.03 7.91
N ILE A 76 9.98 23.60 8.54
CA ILE A 76 11.22 22.90 8.93
C ILE A 76 10.93 21.63 9.74
N ARG A 77 9.94 21.68 10.65
CA ARG A 77 9.50 20.51 11.43
C ARG A 77 9.05 19.37 10.55
N GLN A 78 8.24 19.64 9.52
CA GLN A 78 7.71 18.60 8.62
C GLN A 78 8.79 17.98 7.74
N ILE A 79 9.74 18.79 7.25
CA ILE A 79 10.92 18.27 6.55
C ILE A 79 11.77 17.39 7.47
N GLN A 80 11.91 17.79 8.77
CA GLN A 80 12.63 16.99 9.75
C GLN A 80 11.92 15.66 10.04
N GLU A 81 10.60 15.64 10.09
CA GLU A 81 9.81 14.41 10.23
C GLU A 81 10.07 13.43 9.07
N VAL A 82 10.08 13.94 7.82
CA VAL A 82 10.42 13.11 6.65
C VAL A 82 11.84 12.55 6.74
N LYS A 83 12.83 13.38 7.06
CA LYS A 83 14.23 12.95 7.22
C LYS A 83 14.38 11.89 8.31
N ASN A 84 13.69 12.06 9.42
CA ASN A 84 13.69 11.09 10.52
C ASN A 84 13.04 9.77 10.12
N ALA A 85 11.90 9.83 9.41
CA ALA A 85 11.23 8.64 8.89
C ALA A 85 12.16 7.89 7.92
N ILE A 86 12.79 8.57 6.97
CA ILE A 86 13.77 7.97 6.04
C ILE A 86 14.85 7.23 6.83
N ALA A 87 15.50 7.91 7.79
CA ALA A 87 16.57 7.32 8.60
C ALA A 87 16.08 6.14 9.45
N THR A 88 14.83 6.20 9.95
CA THR A 88 14.24 5.11 10.74
C THR A 88 13.96 3.87 9.86
N TYR A 89 13.41 4.07 8.67
CA TYR A 89 13.21 2.96 7.72
C TYR A 89 14.54 2.41 7.17
N GLU A 90 15.63 3.15 7.21
CA GLU A 90 16.98 2.64 6.92
C GLU A 90 17.51 1.72 8.02
N LEU A 91 17.06 1.88 9.25
CA LEU A 91 17.37 0.97 10.35
C LEU A 91 16.61 -0.35 10.25
N TYR A 92 15.51 -0.43 9.49
CA TYR A 92 14.61 -1.57 9.43
C TYR A 92 15.32 -2.95 9.35
N PRO A 93 16.31 -3.17 8.47
CA PRO A 93 16.98 -4.47 8.38
C PRO A 93 17.79 -4.84 9.64
N SER A 94 18.13 -3.86 10.49
CA SER A 94 18.91 -4.04 11.71
C SER A 94 18.06 -4.18 12.97
N LEU A 95 16.73 -3.98 12.86
CA LEU A 95 15.82 -4.02 14.01
C LEU A 95 15.28 -5.44 14.22
N ASP A 96 15.25 -5.86 15.48
CA ASP A 96 14.55 -7.08 15.87
C ASP A 96 13.17 -6.74 16.43
N ALA A 97 12.12 -7.22 15.76
CA ALA A 97 10.73 -7.01 16.14
C ALA A 97 10.39 -7.51 17.57
N PHE A 98 11.19 -8.43 18.13
CA PHE A 98 11.01 -9.00 19.46
C PHE A 98 11.88 -8.36 20.54
N ASN A 99 12.57 -7.25 20.20
CA ASN A 99 13.49 -6.56 21.10
C ASN A 99 12.99 -5.14 21.44
N GLU A 100 12.58 -4.95 22.69
CA GLU A 100 12.11 -3.65 23.21
C GLU A 100 13.16 -2.52 23.05
N LYS A 101 14.46 -2.84 23.17
CA LYS A 101 15.53 -1.83 23.01
C LYS A 101 15.58 -1.30 21.57
N ASP A 102 15.27 -2.13 20.60
CA ASP A 102 15.22 -1.73 19.20
C ASP A 102 14.00 -0.85 18.92
N LEU A 103 12.87 -1.07 19.61
CA LEU A 103 11.73 -0.15 19.56
C LEU A 103 12.10 1.24 20.09
N LEU A 104 12.78 1.31 21.25
CA LEU A 104 13.25 2.58 21.79
C LEU A 104 14.26 3.27 20.87
N LYS A 105 15.16 2.52 20.23
CA LYS A 105 16.10 3.01 19.23
C LYS A 105 15.37 3.58 18.00
N ALA A 106 14.38 2.86 17.47
CA ALA A 106 13.58 3.31 16.34
C ALA A 106 12.80 4.59 16.66
N HIS A 107 12.16 4.66 17.84
CA HIS A 107 11.48 5.86 18.31
C HIS A 107 12.46 7.04 18.47
N GLY A 108 13.64 6.80 19.03
CA GLY A 108 14.68 7.81 19.17
C GLY A 108 15.11 8.42 17.85
N MET A 109 15.18 7.61 16.77
CA MET A 109 15.48 8.09 15.42
C MET A 109 14.27 8.80 14.79
N MET A 110 13.07 8.24 14.91
CA MET A 110 11.82 8.79 14.36
C MET A 110 11.51 10.18 14.92
N MET A 111 11.79 10.40 16.20
CA MET A 111 11.45 11.62 16.91
C MET A 111 12.65 12.54 17.17
N ARG A 112 13.80 12.24 16.56
CA ARG A 112 15.04 13.01 16.75
C ARG A 112 14.84 14.49 16.41
N ALA A 113 15.21 15.39 17.31
CA ALA A 113 15.07 16.85 17.20
C ALA A 113 13.60 17.34 17.04
N LEU A 114 12.62 16.50 17.30
CA LEU A 114 11.20 16.86 17.33
C LEU A 114 10.68 16.97 18.77
N ILE A 115 11.19 16.11 19.68
CA ILE A 115 10.89 16.09 21.11
C ILE A 115 12.16 15.78 21.92
N GLU A 116 12.18 16.20 23.18
CA GLU A 116 13.33 15.98 24.09
C GLU A 116 13.47 14.52 24.54
N ASP A 117 12.34 13.85 24.82
CA ASP A 117 12.30 12.47 25.30
C ASP A 117 12.31 11.41 24.16
N ALA A 118 12.91 11.73 23.00
CA ALA A 118 13.03 10.79 21.91
C ALA A 118 13.76 9.50 22.36
N GLY A 119 13.15 8.33 22.14
CA GLY A 119 13.68 7.03 22.54
C GLY A 119 13.46 6.68 24.02
N ARG A 120 12.58 7.39 24.70
CA ARG A 120 12.24 7.14 26.12
C ARG A 120 10.74 7.08 26.32
N TYR A 121 10.31 6.21 27.21
CA TYR A 121 8.91 6.17 27.63
C TYR A 121 8.53 7.45 28.36
N ARG A 122 7.26 7.86 28.19
CA ARG A 122 6.69 9.03 28.85
C ARG A 122 6.73 8.92 30.36
N ARG A 123 6.86 10.07 31.01
CA ARG A 123 6.83 10.21 32.46
C ARG A 123 5.53 10.87 32.95
N GLY A 124 4.74 11.42 32.03
CA GLY A 124 3.46 12.08 32.30
C GLY A 124 2.27 11.31 31.78
N GLY A 125 1.07 11.64 32.24
CA GLY A 125 -0.18 11.16 31.69
C GLY A 125 -0.42 11.71 30.29
N VAL A 126 -1.02 10.90 29.41
CA VAL A 126 -1.46 11.29 28.06
C VAL A 126 -2.87 10.77 27.83
N GLY A 127 -3.64 11.50 27.01
CA GLY A 127 -4.91 11.03 26.47
C GLY A 127 -4.77 10.75 24.99
N VAL A 128 -5.41 9.73 24.49
CA VAL A 128 -5.55 9.45 23.07
C VAL A 128 -6.80 10.17 22.60
N PHE A 129 -6.65 11.11 21.68
CA PHE A 129 -7.73 11.93 21.14
C PHE A 129 -8.03 11.50 19.70
N GLY A 130 -9.32 11.36 19.38
CA GLY A 130 -9.82 11.24 18.01
C GLY A 130 -10.62 12.49 17.62
N ASP A 131 -11.20 12.49 16.42
CA ASP A 131 -11.96 13.63 15.88
C ASP A 131 -13.12 14.10 16.78
N GLN A 132 -13.69 13.22 17.60
CA GLN A 132 -14.81 13.50 18.50
C GLN A 132 -14.38 13.75 19.98
N GLY A 133 -13.09 13.89 20.27
CA GLY A 133 -12.56 14.14 21.61
C GLY A 133 -11.75 12.97 22.19
N LEU A 134 -11.73 12.84 23.52
CA LEU A 134 -10.97 11.80 24.22
C LEU A 134 -11.53 10.41 23.92
N VAL A 135 -10.75 9.60 23.22
CA VAL A 135 -11.10 8.20 22.88
C VAL A 135 -10.74 7.28 24.04
N HIS A 136 -9.55 7.49 24.64
CA HIS A 136 -9.00 6.64 25.66
C HIS A 136 -8.04 7.41 26.56
N LEU A 137 -8.09 7.15 27.86
CA LEU A 137 -7.07 7.59 28.81
C LEU A 137 -6.01 6.51 28.92
N ALA A 138 -4.82 6.80 28.45
CA ALA A 138 -3.72 5.85 28.50
C ALA A 138 -3.37 5.47 29.97
N PRO A 139 -2.83 4.28 30.20
CA PRO A 139 -2.41 3.85 31.54
C PRO A 139 -1.47 4.84 32.22
N PRO A 140 -1.39 4.88 33.56
CA PRO A 140 -0.44 5.70 34.29
C PRO A 140 1.01 5.48 33.82
N ALA A 141 1.80 6.56 33.76
CA ALA A 141 3.15 6.56 33.17
C ALA A 141 4.12 5.59 33.89
N ASP A 142 3.97 5.42 35.19
CA ASP A 142 4.77 4.48 36.01
C ASP A 142 4.52 3.01 35.64
N ARG A 143 3.36 2.69 35.04
CA ARG A 143 3.00 1.35 34.56
C ARG A 143 3.57 1.02 33.18
N VAL A 144 3.88 2.04 32.38
CA VAL A 144 4.31 1.87 30.98
C VAL A 144 5.48 0.91 30.81
N PRO A 145 6.59 0.99 31.55
CA PRO A 145 7.71 0.06 31.38
C PRO A 145 7.31 -1.39 31.63
N THR A 146 6.47 -1.65 32.65
CA THR A 146 5.99 -2.99 32.97
C THR A 146 5.09 -3.53 31.86
N LEU A 147 4.11 -2.72 31.41
CA LEU A 147 3.19 -3.11 30.35
C LEU A 147 3.90 -3.40 29.03
N MET A 148 4.87 -2.57 28.66
CA MET A 148 5.67 -2.79 27.45
C MET A 148 6.52 -4.06 27.55
N ASN A 149 7.18 -4.29 28.68
CA ASN A 149 7.93 -5.53 28.90
C ASN A 149 7.01 -6.78 28.79
N GLU A 150 5.85 -6.75 29.44
CA GLU A 150 4.87 -7.84 29.38
C GLU A 150 4.39 -8.09 27.96
N LEU A 151 4.13 -7.03 27.18
CA LEU A 151 3.73 -7.11 25.78
C LEU A 151 4.83 -7.75 24.90
N PHE A 152 6.10 -7.34 25.07
CA PHE A 152 7.23 -7.95 24.35
C PHE A 152 7.47 -9.41 24.76
N VAL A 153 7.33 -9.75 26.05
CA VAL A 153 7.43 -11.12 26.53
C VAL A 153 6.33 -11.99 25.90
N TRP A 154 5.09 -11.50 25.83
CA TRP A 154 4.02 -12.18 25.13
C TRP A 154 4.31 -12.31 23.63
N LEU A 155 4.68 -11.22 22.96
CA LEU A 155 4.97 -11.21 21.53
C LEU A 155 6.03 -12.25 21.16
N LYS A 156 7.07 -12.40 21.98
CA LYS A 156 8.15 -13.36 21.75
C LYS A 156 7.74 -14.80 21.96
N ASN A 157 6.92 -15.09 22.98
CA ASN A 157 6.64 -16.45 23.45
C ASN A 157 5.31 -17.03 22.96
N SER A 158 4.38 -16.18 22.48
CA SER A 158 3.10 -16.63 21.94
C SER A 158 3.30 -17.61 20.77
N LYS A 159 2.37 -18.57 20.67
CA LYS A 159 2.27 -19.53 19.56
C LYS A 159 1.25 -19.12 18.51
N ASP A 160 0.55 -18.01 18.73
CA ASP A 160 -0.42 -17.49 17.78
C ASP A 160 0.26 -17.11 16.47
N HIS A 161 -0.50 -17.15 15.38
CA HIS A 161 -0.01 -16.79 14.06
C HIS A 161 0.52 -15.35 14.04
N LEU A 162 1.61 -15.06 13.31
CA LEU A 162 2.25 -13.73 13.30
C LEU A 162 1.30 -12.64 12.79
N LEU A 163 0.35 -12.94 11.91
CA LEU A 163 -0.71 -11.99 11.51
C LEU A 163 -1.53 -11.54 12.72
N ILE A 164 -1.92 -12.47 13.60
CA ILE A 164 -2.66 -12.14 14.84
C ILE A 164 -1.77 -11.35 15.79
N ARG A 165 -0.54 -11.85 16.03
CA ARG A 165 0.40 -11.21 16.96
C ARG A 165 0.73 -9.78 16.55
N SER A 166 0.84 -9.50 15.26
CA SER A 166 1.09 -8.16 14.75
C SER A 166 -0.08 -7.21 15.03
N CYS A 167 -1.31 -7.66 14.84
CA CYS A 167 -2.51 -6.85 15.11
C CYS A 167 -2.70 -6.62 16.61
N VAL A 168 -2.56 -7.68 17.44
CA VAL A 168 -2.66 -7.56 18.90
C VAL A 168 -1.58 -6.63 19.44
N PHE A 169 -0.32 -6.78 18.99
CA PHE A 169 0.76 -5.90 19.42
C PHE A 169 0.48 -4.45 19.06
N HIS A 170 0.02 -4.18 17.84
CA HIS A 170 -0.29 -2.82 17.39
C HIS A 170 -1.38 -2.19 18.27
N TYR A 171 -2.50 -2.91 18.49
CA TYR A 171 -3.59 -2.41 19.32
C TYR A 171 -3.13 -2.14 20.76
N GLU A 172 -2.45 -3.10 21.39
CA GLU A 172 -1.97 -2.96 22.77
C GLU A 172 -0.95 -1.82 22.90
N PHE A 173 -0.09 -1.64 21.88
CA PHE A 173 0.86 -0.54 21.82
C PHE A 173 0.16 0.82 21.75
N GLU A 174 -0.87 0.95 20.91
CA GLU A 174 -1.68 2.17 20.84
C GLU A 174 -2.48 2.40 22.12
N PHE A 175 -2.99 1.32 22.76
CA PHE A 175 -3.68 1.40 24.04
C PHE A 175 -2.75 1.85 25.19
N ILE A 176 -1.55 1.29 25.29
CA ILE A 176 -0.53 1.68 26.29
C ILE A 176 -0.05 3.10 26.03
N HIS A 177 0.06 3.50 24.77
CA HIS A 177 0.53 4.81 24.32
C HIS A 177 1.84 5.22 24.99
N PRO A 178 2.93 4.47 24.80
CA PRO A 178 4.11 4.53 25.67
C PRO A 178 4.94 5.82 25.54
N PHE A 179 4.73 6.61 24.50
CA PHE A 179 5.51 7.83 24.23
C PHE A 179 4.64 9.09 24.33
N LEU A 180 5.30 10.26 24.44
CA LEU A 180 4.63 11.57 24.41
C LEU A 180 4.11 11.92 23.00
N ASP A 181 4.84 11.51 21.96
CA ASP A 181 4.51 11.70 20.54
C ASP A 181 5.13 10.55 19.72
N GLY A 182 4.64 10.29 18.54
CA GLY A 182 5.19 9.29 17.61
C GLY A 182 4.70 7.86 17.81
N ASN A 183 3.70 7.63 18.69
CA ASN A 183 3.16 6.28 18.92
C ASN A 183 2.63 5.68 17.62
N GLY A 184 1.72 6.35 16.90
CA GLY A 184 1.15 5.83 15.66
C GLY A 184 2.21 5.46 14.61
N ARG A 185 3.21 6.31 14.40
CA ARG A 185 4.33 6.06 13.47
C ARG A 185 5.12 4.81 13.85
N ILE A 186 5.43 4.64 15.14
CA ILE A 186 6.16 3.46 15.65
C ILE A 186 5.28 2.22 15.65
N GLY A 187 4.00 2.32 16.02
CA GLY A 187 3.05 1.20 15.99
C GLY A 187 2.94 0.58 14.60
N ARG A 188 2.77 1.41 13.55
CA ARG A 188 2.72 0.98 12.16
C ARG A 188 4.04 0.36 11.69
N LEU A 189 5.17 1.01 11.98
CA LEU A 189 6.50 0.45 11.67
C LEU A 189 6.70 -0.91 12.35
N TRP A 190 6.30 -1.03 13.62
CA TRP A 190 6.50 -2.26 14.38
C TRP A 190 5.60 -3.40 13.88
N GLN A 191 4.38 -3.08 13.48
CA GLN A 191 3.52 -4.06 12.82
C GLN A 191 4.16 -4.59 11.54
N SER A 192 4.71 -3.71 10.69
CA SER A 192 5.42 -4.11 9.47
C SER A 192 6.64 -4.97 9.78
N LEU A 193 7.41 -4.67 10.85
CA LEU A 193 8.53 -5.48 11.32
C LEU A 193 8.11 -6.89 11.77
N ILE A 194 7.01 -7.00 12.53
CA ILE A 194 6.48 -8.30 12.96
C ILE A 194 6.01 -9.11 11.74
N LEU A 195 5.31 -8.48 10.81
CA LEU A 195 4.86 -9.12 9.57
C LEU A 195 6.04 -9.52 8.67
N GLY A 196 7.13 -8.76 8.66
CA GLY A 196 8.38 -9.10 7.97
C GLY A 196 9.01 -10.39 8.47
N LYS A 197 8.77 -10.78 9.74
CA LYS A 197 9.19 -12.09 10.28
C LYS A 197 8.33 -13.25 9.77
N LEU A 198 7.11 -12.98 9.32
CA LEU A 198 6.27 -13.96 8.63
C LEU A 198 6.75 -14.16 7.19
N HIS A 199 6.90 -13.07 6.46
CA HIS A 199 7.36 -13.10 5.08
C HIS A 199 7.98 -11.77 4.65
N PRO A 200 9.14 -11.76 3.92
CA PRO A 200 9.83 -10.53 3.47
C PRO A 200 8.99 -9.60 2.61
N ILE A 201 7.91 -10.09 1.99
CA ILE A 201 7.00 -9.25 1.20
C ILE A 201 6.43 -8.09 2.00
N PHE A 202 6.19 -8.28 3.30
CA PHE A 202 5.65 -7.24 4.16
C PHE A 202 6.58 -6.05 4.39
N GLU A 203 7.88 -6.20 4.10
CA GLU A 203 8.81 -5.06 4.07
C GLU A 203 8.51 -4.09 2.92
N HIS A 204 7.74 -4.54 1.94
CA HIS A 204 7.45 -3.82 0.69
C HIS A 204 5.95 -3.56 0.47
N LEU A 205 5.09 -4.04 1.37
CA LEU A 205 3.65 -3.78 1.31
C LEU A 205 3.34 -2.48 2.06
N PRO A 206 2.79 -1.45 1.40
CA PRO A 206 2.44 -0.19 2.04
C PRO A 206 1.13 -0.35 2.84
N VAL A 207 1.16 -1.16 3.91
CA VAL A 207 0.01 -1.36 4.81
C VAL A 207 -0.45 -0.01 5.40
N GLU A 208 0.48 0.91 5.61
CA GLU A 208 0.22 2.28 6.05
C GLU A 208 -0.71 3.05 5.09
N ASN A 209 -0.62 2.79 3.78
CA ASN A 209 -1.49 3.45 2.80
C ASN A 209 -2.96 3.09 3.01
N LEU A 210 -3.24 1.87 3.42
CA LEU A 210 -4.60 1.42 3.68
C LEU A 210 -5.16 2.05 4.94
N VAL A 211 -4.35 2.11 5.99
CA VAL A 211 -4.71 2.83 7.21
C VAL A 211 -4.98 4.29 6.86
N TYR A 212 -4.12 4.93 6.05
CA TYR A 212 -4.33 6.31 5.60
C TYR A 212 -5.62 6.49 4.80
N SER A 213 -5.90 5.60 3.86
CA SER A 213 -7.11 5.66 3.02
C SER A 213 -8.40 5.35 3.80
N ASN A 214 -8.30 4.62 4.92
CA ASN A 214 -9.41 4.18 5.77
C ASN A 214 -9.25 4.64 7.22
N GLN A 215 -8.71 5.84 7.42
CA GLN A 215 -8.33 6.36 8.75
C GLN A 215 -9.50 6.38 9.74
N GLN A 216 -10.70 6.74 9.31
CA GLN A 216 -11.87 6.72 10.16
C GLN A 216 -12.18 5.31 10.67
N SER A 217 -12.23 4.32 9.78
CA SER A 217 -12.49 2.90 10.17
C SER A 217 -11.38 2.34 11.06
N TYR A 218 -10.13 2.78 10.89
CA TYR A 218 -9.02 2.43 11.78
C TYR A 218 -9.28 2.91 13.21
N TYR A 219 -9.66 4.19 13.39
CA TYR A 219 -9.98 4.72 14.72
C TYR A 219 -11.25 4.13 15.30
N GLU A 220 -12.25 3.83 14.47
CA GLU A 220 -13.46 3.11 14.90
C GLU A 220 -13.12 1.70 15.41
N ALA A 221 -12.24 0.96 14.74
CA ALA A 221 -11.81 -0.36 15.18
C ALA A 221 -11.04 -0.32 16.51
N ILE A 222 -10.17 0.68 16.73
CA ILE A 222 -9.52 0.92 18.02
C ILE A 222 -10.55 1.22 19.11
N SER A 223 -11.47 2.14 18.84
CA SER A 223 -12.51 2.54 19.81
C SER A 223 -13.43 1.38 20.18
N LEU A 224 -13.82 0.57 19.19
CA LEU A 224 -14.65 -0.62 19.39
C LEU A 224 -13.91 -1.65 20.25
N SER A 225 -12.64 -1.92 19.95
CA SER A 225 -11.80 -2.83 20.71
C SER A 225 -11.61 -2.36 22.15
N THR A 226 -11.43 -1.07 22.37
CA THR A 226 -11.31 -0.47 23.71
C THR A 226 -12.61 -0.61 24.51
N ARG A 227 -13.76 -0.37 23.87
CA ARG A 227 -15.08 -0.54 24.49
C ARG A 227 -15.35 -2.00 24.87
N ASP A 228 -15.00 -2.93 23.98
CA ASP A 228 -15.27 -4.37 24.16
C ASP A 228 -14.21 -5.05 25.06
N GLY A 229 -13.13 -4.33 25.41
CA GLY A 229 -12.08 -4.81 26.30
C GLY A 229 -11.17 -5.89 25.70
N HIS A 230 -11.12 -6.00 24.37
CA HIS A 230 -10.24 -6.93 23.65
C HIS A 230 -9.98 -6.49 22.21
N SER A 231 -8.85 -6.88 21.63
CA SER A 231 -8.43 -6.45 20.30
C SER A 231 -9.08 -7.17 19.10
N GLY A 232 -10.14 -7.98 19.31
CA GLY A 232 -10.82 -8.71 18.24
C GLY A 232 -11.28 -7.84 17.06
N PRO A 233 -12.05 -6.76 17.28
CA PRO A 233 -12.49 -5.86 16.20
C PRO A 233 -11.33 -5.24 15.43
N PHE A 234 -10.23 -4.90 16.09
CA PHE A 234 -9.03 -4.37 15.45
C PHE A 234 -8.30 -5.43 14.61
N ILE A 235 -8.27 -6.68 15.08
CA ILE A 235 -7.72 -7.82 14.32
C ILE A 235 -8.48 -7.99 13.02
N ASP A 236 -9.83 -8.05 13.08
CA ASP A 236 -10.68 -8.22 11.90
C ASP A 236 -10.48 -7.09 10.89
N PHE A 237 -10.44 -5.84 11.35
CA PHE A 237 -10.13 -4.68 10.52
C PHE A 237 -8.78 -4.81 9.82
N MET A 238 -7.70 -5.04 10.58
CA MET A 238 -6.33 -5.06 10.02
C MET A 238 -6.11 -6.22 9.05
N LEU A 239 -6.64 -7.42 9.36
CA LEU A 239 -6.54 -8.55 8.45
C LEU A 239 -7.28 -8.28 7.13
N ASN A 240 -8.46 -7.64 7.18
CA ASN A 240 -9.20 -7.26 5.98
C ASN A 240 -8.43 -6.23 5.14
N GLU A 241 -7.78 -5.24 5.76
CA GLU A 241 -6.98 -4.26 5.06
C GLU A 241 -5.72 -4.88 4.43
N ILE A 242 -5.03 -5.79 5.12
CA ILE A 242 -3.91 -6.56 4.55
C ILE A 242 -4.39 -7.38 3.34
N TYR A 243 -5.53 -8.06 3.45
CA TYR A 243 -6.11 -8.85 2.38
C TYR A 243 -6.45 -8.00 1.15
N LYS A 244 -7.12 -6.85 1.35
CA LYS A 244 -7.43 -5.90 0.27
C LYS A 244 -6.18 -5.43 -0.48
N THR A 245 -5.11 -5.07 0.27
CA THR A 245 -3.83 -4.65 -0.35
C THR A 245 -3.27 -5.71 -1.27
N LEU A 246 -3.29 -6.95 -0.79
CA LEU A 246 -2.80 -8.08 -1.58
C LEU A 246 -3.66 -8.31 -2.83
N LEU A 247 -4.98 -8.11 -2.74
CA LEU A 247 -5.89 -8.23 -3.87
C LEU A 247 -5.74 -7.10 -4.90
N GLU A 248 -5.60 -5.85 -4.45
CA GLU A 248 -5.42 -4.69 -5.33
C GLU A 248 -4.16 -4.85 -6.18
N ARG A 249 -3.06 -5.25 -5.56
CA ARG A 249 -1.83 -5.56 -6.30
C ARG A 249 -2.01 -6.67 -7.30
N ARG A 250 -2.79 -7.70 -6.98
CA ARG A 250 -3.16 -8.75 -7.93
C ARG A 250 -3.95 -8.20 -9.12
N GLY A 251 -4.84 -7.24 -8.88
CA GLY A 251 -5.60 -6.55 -9.94
C GLY A 251 -4.71 -5.76 -10.89
N ASP A 252 -3.75 -5.02 -10.35
CA ASP A 252 -2.75 -4.28 -11.11
C ASP A 252 -1.85 -5.21 -11.94
N GLU A 253 -1.47 -6.38 -11.40
CA GLU A 253 -0.67 -7.38 -12.09
C GLU A 253 -1.41 -8.05 -13.23
N LEU A 254 -2.68 -8.47 -13.02
CA LEU A 254 -3.51 -9.02 -14.08
C LEU A 254 -3.72 -8.00 -15.20
N GLY A 255 -3.81 -6.72 -14.86
CA GLY A 255 -3.82 -5.62 -15.82
C GLY A 255 -2.51 -5.52 -16.59
N THR A 256 -1.37 -5.62 -15.93
CA THR A 256 -0.04 -5.57 -16.54
C THR A 256 0.23 -6.78 -17.43
N GLU A 257 -0.06 -8.00 -16.98
CA GLU A 257 0.06 -9.22 -17.80
C GLU A 257 -0.81 -9.15 -19.07
N LYS A 258 -2.06 -8.68 -18.92
CA LYS A 258 -2.95 -8.47 -20.06
C LYS A 258 -2.41 -7.44 -21.04
N ASN A 259 -1.80 -6.37 -20.53
CA ASN A 259 -1.18 -5.34 -21.34
C ASN A 259 0.07 -5.86 -22.07
N ASN A 260 0.93 -6.60 -21.40
CA ASN A 260 2.12 -7.22 -21.98
C ASN A 260 1.74 -8.21 -23.09
N LEU A 261 0.69 -9.03 -22.88
CA LEU A 261 0.19 -9.93 -23.90
C LEU A 261 -0.40 -9.19 -25.11
N ILE A 262 -0.99 -8.00 -24.89
CA ILE A 262 -1.48 -7.15 -25.98
C ILE A 262 -0.30 -6.56 -26.74
N ASP A 263 0.74 -6.10 -26.04
CA ASP A 263 1.95 -5.55 -26.65
C ASP A 263 2.67 -6.62 -27.50
N GLU A 264 2.84 -7.81 -26.98
CA GLU A 264 3.41 -8.95 -27.72
C GLU A 264 2.61 -9.29 -28.96
N LYS A 265 1.29 -9.49 -28.84
CA LYS A 265 0.41 -9.74 -29.98
C LYS A 265 0.45 -8.63 -31.02
N PHE A 266 0.53 -7.38 -30.57
CA PHE A 266 0.63 -6.24 -31.44
C PHE A 266 1.98 -6.22 -32.19
N GLY A 267 3.08 -6.47 -31.52
CA GLY A 267 4.42 -6.57 -32.11
C GLY A 267 4.48 -7.71 -33.16
N ILE A 268 3.97 -8.91 -32.83
CA ILE A 268 3.88 -10.03 -33.78
C ILE A 268 3.05 -9.67 -35.02
N ARG A 269 1.94 -8.93 -34.86
CA ARG A 269 0.98 -8.68 -35.93
C ARG A 269 1.37 -7.49 -36.82
N PHE A 270 1.92 -6.44 -36.24
CA PHE A 270 2.20 -5.17 -36.93
C PHE A 270 3.70 -4.82 -37.00
N GLY A 271 4.54 -5.46 -36.19
CA GLY A 271 5.96 -5.14 -36.03
C GLY A 271 6.21 -3.99 -35.04
N ASP A 272 7.39 -3.98 -34.46
CA ASP A 272 7.77 -3.00 -33.41
C ASP A 272 7.88 -1.54 -33.97
N GLU A 273 8.16 -1.43 -35.26
CA GLU A 273 8.30 -0.12 -35.92
C GLU A 273 6.97 0.46 -36.45
N PHE A 274 5.85 -0.24 -36.27
CA PHE A 274 4.57 0.20 -36.82
C PHE A 274 4.14 1.58 -36.33
N GLY A 275 4.42 1.93 -35.08
CA GLY A 275 4.17 3.27 -34.52
C GLY A 275 5.09 4.33 -35.08
N ILE A 276 6.35 4.00 -35.31
CA ILE A 276 7.38 4.93 -35.84
C ILE A 276 6.96 5.46 -37.22
N LYS A 277 6.41 4.59 -38.05
CA LYS A 277 5.93 4.93 -39.40
C LYS A 277 4.87 6.02 -39.39
N PHE A 278 4.02 6.10 -38.40
CA PHE A 278 2.98 7.11 -38.25
C PHE A 278 3.37 8.24 -37.30
N GLY A 279 4.61 8.24 -36.77
CA GLY A 279 5.10 9.23 -35.82
C GLY A 279 4.39 9.23 -34.46
N ILE A 280 3.84 8.08 -34.05
CA ILE A 280 3.07 7.97 -32.81
C ILE A 280 3.48 6.75 -31.98
N LYS A 281 3.28 6.85 -30.67
CA LYS A 281 3.31 5.71 -29.75
C LYS A 281 1.87 5.30 -29.43
N PHE A 282 1.51 4.05 -29.74
CA PHE A 282 0.19 3.52 -29.45
C PHE A 282 0.02 3.20 -27.97
N GLY A 283 -1.08 3.66 -27.39
CA GLY A 283 -1.54 3.18 -26.08
C GLY A 283 -2.21 1.79 -26.18
N ILE A 284 -2.36 1.13 -25.04
CA ILE A 284 -2.95 -0.24 -24.96
C ILE A 284 -4.32 -0.32 -25.64
N LYS A 285 -5.20 0.65 -25.43
CA LYS A 285 -6.55 0.66 -26.03
C LYS A 285 -6.49 0.80 -27.55
N GLU A 286 -5.59 1.60 -28.09
CA GLU A 286 -5.37 1.76 -29.51
C GLU A 286 -4.86 0.46 -30.13
N LYS A 287 -3.91 -0.22 -29.48
CA LYS A 287 -3.41 -1.54 -29.90
C LYS A 287 -4.51 -2.59 -29.91
N GLN A 288 -5.37 -2.63 -28.87
CA GLN A 288 -6.52 -3.53 -28.85
C GLN A 288 -7.49 -3.28 -30.00
N ILE A 289 -7.84 -2.02 -30.27
CA ILE A 289 -8.73 -1.66 -31.39
C ILE A 289 -8.12 -2.13 -32.72
N LEU A 290 -6.83 -1.87 -32.97
CA LEU A 290 -6.15 -2.29 -34.20
C LEU A 290 -6.11 -3.82 -34.36
N LEU A 291 -5.83 -4.57 -33.30
CA LEU A 291 -5.85 -6.02 -33.30
C LEU A 291 -7.25 -6.57 -33.61
N LEU A 292 -8.29 -5.99 -33.04
CA LEU A 292 -9.67 -6.39 -33.28
C LEU A 292 -10.12 -6.10 -34.72
N LEU A 293 -9.80 -4.91 -35.23
CA LEU A 293 -10.13 -4.53 -36.61
C LEU A 293 -9.36 -5.36 -37.65
N ASP A 294 -8.13 -5.74 -37.33
CA ASP A 294 -7.33 -6.61 -38.21
C ASP A 294 -7.83 -8.05 -38.19
N SER A 295 -8.37 -8.54 -37.07
CA SER A 295 -8.95 -9.88 -36.94
C SER A 295 -10.34 -9.98 -37.55
N ASN A 296 -11.15 -8.94 -37.40
CA ASN A 296 -12.48 -8.84 -37.99
C ASN A 296 -12.78 -7.41 -38.45
N PRO A 297 -12.57 -7.12 -39.75
CA PRO A 297 -12.82 -5.81 -40.32
C PRO A 297 -14.28 -5.31 -40.26
N ALA A 298 -15.24 -6.19 -39.97
CA ALA A 298 -16.66 -5.85 -39.88
C ALA A 298 -17.08 -5.32 -38.49
N PHE A 299 -16.24 -5.39 -37.49
CA PHE A 299 -16.57 -4.91 -36.14
C PHE A 299 -17.03 -3.47 -36.13
N THR A 300 -18.12 -3.20 -35.43
CA THR A 300 -18.61 -1.87 -35.12
C THR A 300 -17.94 -1.32 -33.87
N ALA A 301 -18.07 -0.01 -33.65
CA ALA A 301 -17.56 0.60 -32.40
C ALA A 301 -18.25 0.01 -31.14
N SER A 302 -19.50 -0.44 -31.28
CA SER A 302 -20.23 -1.11 -30.20
C SER A 302 -19.65 -2.51 -29.89
N ASP A 303 -19.34 -3.29 -30.94
CA ASP A 303 -18.72 -4.61 -30.75
C ASP A 303 -17.36 -4.50 -30.09
N ILE A 304 -16.53 -3.56 -30.55
CA ILE A 304 -15.22 -3.29 -29.99
C ILE A 304 -15.35 -2.84 -28.51
N ALA A 305 -16.31 -1.94 -28.22
CA ALA A 305 -16.58 -1.45 -26.87
C ALA A 305 -16.88 -2.60 -25.88
N THR A 306 -17.73 -3.53 -26.33
CA THR A 306 -18.07 -4.74 -25.55
C THR A 306 -16.84 -5.63 -25.32
N GLN A 307 -16.00 -5.84 -26.34
CA GLN A 307 -14.83 -6.72 -26.25
C GLN A 307 -13.71 -6.16 -25.35
N ILE A 308 -13.48 -4.86 -25.38
CA ILE A 308 -12.40 -4.23 -24.59
C ILE A 308 -12.88 -3.64 -23.24
N GLY A 309 -14.19 -3.67 -22.97
CA GLY A 309 -14.79 -3.24 -21.70
C GLY A 309 -14.75 -1.72 -21.47
N ILE A 310 -14.95 -0.90 -22.52
CA ILE A 310 -15.04 0.57 -22.42
C ILE A 310 -16.30 1.09 -23.11
N GLY A 311 -16.65 2.36 -22.82
CA GLY A 311 -17.83 2.97 -23.45
C GLY A 311 -17.68 3.16 -24.97
N GLN A 312 -18.74 2.95 -25.74
CA GLN A 312 -18.77 3.10 -27.20
C GLN A 312 -18.23 4.46 -27.67
N ARG A 313 -18.60 5.55 -26.99
CA ARG A 313 -18.09 6.91 -27.32
C ARG A 313 -16.57 7.03 -27.21
N ALA A 314 -15.96 6.30 -26.27
CA ALA A 314 -14.51 6.28 -26.10
C ALA A 314 -13.84 5.54 -27.28
N VAL A 315 -14.43 4.44 -27.73
CA VAL A 315 -13.98 3.70 -28.94
C VAL A 315 -14.09 4.58 -30.17
N GLU A 316 -15.23 5.22 -30.40
CA GLU A 316 -15.46 6.14 -31.54
C GLU A 316 -14.43 7.26 -31.58
N LYS A 317 -14.10 7.85 -30.44
CA LYS A 317 -13.05 8.88 -30.32
C LYS A 317 -11.68 8.34 -30.74
N GLN A 318 -11.31 7.15 -30.29
CA GLN A 318 -10.04 6.51 -30.67
C GLN A 318 -10.01 6.12 -32.14
N MET A 319 -11.09 5.53 -32.67
CA MET A 319 -11.20 5.18 -34.09
C MET A 319 -11.13 6.42 -34.99
N LYS A 320 -11.74 7.55 -34.55
CA LYS A 320 -11.63 8.81 -35.27
C LYS A 320 -10.17 9.28 -35.33
N LYS A 321 -9.45 9.27 -34.22
CA LYS A 321 -8.02 9.61 -34.15
C LYS A 321 -7.18 8.73 -35.08
N LEU A 322 -7.39 7.41 -35.06
CA LEU A 322 -6.68 6.46 -35.92
C LEU A 322 -6.99 6.69 -37.41
N LYS A 323 -8.23 7.08 -37.73
CA LYS A 323 -8.64 7.43 -39.08
C LYS A 323 -8.00 8.76 -39.57
N ASP A 324 -8.00 9.78 -38.70
CA ASP A 324 -7.41 11.09 -39.04
C ASP A 324 -5.89 10.98 -39.29
N LEU A 325 -5.23 10.00 -38.69
CA LEU A 325 -3.83 9.63 -38.89
C LEU A 325 -3.60 8.64 -40.06
N ASN A 326 -4.66 8.31 -40.84
CA ASN A 326 -4.61 7.34 -41.94
C ASN A 326 -4.13 5.93 -41.51
N ILE A 327 -4.19 5.56 -40.23
CA ILE A 327 -3.82 4.24 -39.72
C ILE A 327 -4.92 3.23 -40.05
N ILE A 328 -6.19 3.67 -39.98
CA ILE A 328 -7.34 2.89 -40.42
C ILE A 328 -8.13 3.66 -41.47
N CYS A 329 -8.70 2.97 -42.42
CA CYS A 329 -9.66 3.54 -43.35
C CYS A 329 -10.88 2.63 -43.48
N ARG A 330 -11.98 3.17 -43.98
CA ARG A 330 -13.20 2.38 -44.20
C ARG A 330 -13.42 2.23 -45.70
N GLN A 331 -13.49 0.99 -46.16
CA GLN A 331 -13.80 0.68 -47.55
C GLN A 331 -15.25 0.25 -47.65
N GLY A 332 -16.03 0.85 -48.54
CA GLY A 332 -17.44 0.56 -48.79
C GLY A 332 -18.40 1.55 -48.11
N SER A 333 -19.69 1.19 -48.07
CA SER A 333 -20.79 2.03 -47.59
C SER A 333 -20.76 2.23 -46.07
N ARG A 334 -21.49 3.24 -45.61
CA ARG A 334 -21.65 3.53 -44.17
C ARG A 334 -22.26 2.35 -43.37
N LYS A 335 -23.06 1.51 -44.03
CA LYS A 335 -23.82 0.41 -43.41
C LYS A 335 -23.08 -0.92 -43.51
N ASN A 336 -22.38 -1.22 -44.60
CA ASN A 336 -21.73 -2.51 -44.91
C ASN A 336 -20.22 -2.37 -45.20
N GLY A 337 -19.59 -1.24 -44.87
CA GLY A 337 -18.16 -1.04 -45.11
C GLY A 337 -17.29 -1.75 -44.07
N LEU A 338 -16.11 -2.18 -44.55
CA LEU A 338 -15.11 -2.86 -43.76
C LEU A 338 -14.01 -1.90 -43.35
N TRP A 339 -13.44 -2.12 -42.18
CA TRP A 339 -12.28 -1.38 -41.72
C TRP A 339 -11.00 -2.03 -42.23
N ILE A 340 -10.10 -1.21 -42.76
CA ILE A 340 -8.78 -1.65 -43.22
C ILE A 340 -7.73 -0.99 -42.34
N VAL A 341 -6.81 -1.79 -41.80
CA VAL A 341 -5.62 -1.29 -41.10
C VAL A 341 -4.49 -1.15 -42.12
N ASN A 342 -3.96 0.05 -42.28
CA ASN A 342 -2.90 0.37 -43.25
C ASN A 342 -1.55 -0.15 -42.73
N LYS A 343 -1.13 -1.34 -43.17
CA LYS A 343 0.15 -1.96 -42.77
C LYS A 343 1.35 -1.51 -43.63
N LYS A 344 1.08 -0.83 -44.75
CA LYS A 344 2.13 -0.40 -45.71
C LYS A 344 2.64 1.00 -45.43
#